data_f119aa4337fba8f8e325e18a6691632d
#
_entry.id   f119aa4337fba8f8e325e18a6691632d
#
_cell.length_a   1.000
_cell.length_b   1.000
_cell.length_c   1.000
_cell.angle_alpha   90.00
_cell.angle_beta   90.00
_cell.angle_gamma   90.00
#
_symmetry.space_group_name_H-M   'P 1'
#
loop_
_entity.id
_entity.type
_entity.pdbx_description
1 polymer ?
#
loop_
_entity_poly.entity_id
_entity_poly.type
_entity_poly.pdbx_seq_one_letter_code
_entity_poly.pdbx_strand_id
1 'polypeptide(L)'
;MQSFIRKPSILMAGLFVSLLGATSLANAQSLQIKQWAASCAACHGTDGYSEGGMASLAGQNKAEMIKKMNEYKTGKRVATIMHQLSKGYTDEQIEQISAYFAALPAQKPVAKTK
;
A
#
# COMPACT_ATOMS: atom_id res chain seq x y z
N MET A 1 37.21 -25.16 -49.62
CA MET A 1 35.80 -25.08 -49.15
C MET A 1 35.81 -24.80 -47.66
N GLN A 2 35.63 -23.55 -47.26
CA GLN A 2 35.59 -23.15 -45.82
C GLN A 2 34.14 -22.89 -45.45
N SER A 3 33.62 -23.75 -44.57
CA SER A 3 32.27 -23.63 -44.00
C SER A 3 32.23 -22.49 -42.98
N PHE A 4 31.56 -21.40 -43.32
CA PHE A 4 31.22 -20.31 -42.37
C PHE A 4 30.09 -20.77 -41.44
N ILE A 5 30.42 -21.20 -40.22
CA ILE A 5 29.44 -21.45 -39.17
C ILE A 5 29.10 -20.09 -38.57
N ARG A 6 27.91 -19.55 -38.91
CA ARG A 6 27.33 -18.37 -38.28
C ARG A 6 26.92 -18.71 -36.83
N LYS A 7 27.59 -18.10 -35.85
CA LYS A 7 27.20 -18.17 -34.47
C LYS A 7 25.89 -17.37 -34.27
N PRO A 8 24.81 -17.90 -33.69
CA PRO A 8 23.64 -17.10 -33.36
C PRO A 8 23.95 -16.19 -32.21
N SER A 9 23.52 -14.93 -32.31
CA SER A 9 23.74 -13.85 -31.36
C SER A 9 23.02 -14.12 -30.04
N ILE A 10 23.79 -14.36 -29.01
CA ILE A 10 23.34 -14.56 -27.61
C ILE A 10 22.81 -13.26 -26.97
N LEU A 11 22.80 -12.14 -27.69
CA LEU A 11 22.46 -10.82 -27.18
C LEU A 11 20.95 -10.55 -26.95
N MET A 12 20.06 -11.41 -27.50
CA MET A 12 18.61 -11.19 -27.34
C MET A 12 17.99 -11.89 -26.13
N ALA A 13 18.67 -12.81 -25.47
CA ALA A 13 18.12 -13.55 -24.33
C ALA A 13 18.17 -12.75 -23.01
N GLY A 14 19.07 -11.78 -22.91
CA GLY A 14 19.25 -11.01 -21.68
C GLY A 14 18.17 -9.96 -21.40
N LEU A 15 17.51 -9.45 -22.45
CA LEU A 15 16.52 -8.36 -22.30
C LEU A 15 15.16 -8.85 -21.81
N PHE A 16 14.79 -10.10 -22.09
CA PHE A 16 13.52 -10.68 -21.66
C PHE A 16 13.47 -11.07 -20.18
N VAL A 17 14.62 -11.46 -19.60
CA VAL A 17 14.69 -11.85 -18.18
C VAL A 17 14.53 -10.64 -17.25
N SER A 18 14.98 -9.45 -17.66
CA SER A 18 14.88 -8.23 -16.86
C SER A 18 13.45 -7.69 -16.74
N LEU A 19 12.58 -7.96 -17.72
CA LEU A 19 11.19 -7.47 -17.70
C LEU A 19 10.27 -8.27 -16.77
N LEU A 20 10.53 -9.58 -16.61
CA LEU A 20 9.74 -10.45 -15.71
C LEU A 20 10.03 -10.19 -14.23
N GLY A 21 11.22 -9.71 -13.87
CA GLY A 21 11.58 -9.41 -12.49
C GLY A 21 10.87 -8.17 -11.93
N ALA A 22 10.61 -7.16 -12.74
CA ALA A 22 10.00 -5.90 -12.30
C ALA A 22 8.52 -6.06 -11.91
N THR A 23 7.77 -6.93 -12.58
CA THR A 23 6.36 -7.17 -12.29
C THR A 23 6.13 -7.92 -10.97
N SER A 24 7.05 -8.81 -10.60
CA SER A 24 6.96 -9.57 -9.34
C SER A 24 7.19 -8.69 -8.13
N LEU A 25 8.10 -7.73 -8.18
CA LEU A 25 8.39 -6.80 -7.08
C LEU A 25 7.24 -5.83 -6.83
N ALA A 26 6.60 -5.31 -7.89
CA ALA A 26 5.45 -4.42 -7.76
C ALA A 26 4.24 -5.11 -7.09
N ASN A 27 4.00 -6.38 -7.42
CA ASN A 27 2.93 -7.17 -6.80
C ASN A 27 3.21 -7.45 -5.31
N ALA A 28 4.44 -7.80 -4.96
CA ALA A 28 4.84 -8.05 -3.58
C ALA A 28 4.65 -6.79 -2.71
N GLN A 29 5.02 -5.61 -3.21
CA GLN A 29 4.83 -4.35 -2.52
C GLN A 29 3.35 -4.02 -2.32
N SER A 30 2.49 -4.25 -3.30
CA SER A 30 1.05 -4.00 -3.19
C SER A 30 0.39 -4.91 -2.15
N LEU A 31 0.80 -6.17 -2.05
CA LEU A 31 0.33 -7.10 -1.04
C LEU A 31 0.78 -6.69 0.37
N GLN A 32 2.02 -6.21 0.51
CA GLN A 32 2.53 -5.73 1.79
C GLN A 32 1.75 -4.52 2.31
N ILE A 33 1.42 -3.56 1.46
CA ILE A 33 0.62 -2.39 1.83
C ILE A 33 -0.78 -2.83 2.29
N LYS A 34 -1.41 -3.78 1.61
CA LYS A 34 -2.70 -4.33 2.01
C LYS A 34 -2.65 -5.01 3.38
N GLN A 35 -1.57 -5.71 3.71
CA GLN A 35 -1.39 -6.31 5.02
C GLN A 35 -1.31 -5.26 6.13
N TRP A 36 -0.56 -4.17 5.92
CA TRP A 36 -0.53 -3.06 6.88
C TRP A 36 -1.89 -2.39 7.02
N ALA A 37 -2.58 -2.14 5.92
CA ALA A 37 -3.92 -1.56 5.93
C ALA A 37 -4.94 -2.47 6.62
N ALA A 38 -4.82 -3.80 6.47
CA ALA A 38 -5.67 -4.76 7.14
C ALA A 38 -5.55 -4.71 8.68
N SER A 39 -4.37 -4.38 9.22
CA SER A 39 -4.22 -4.18 10.65
C SER A 39 -5.00 -2.97 11.18
N CYS A 40 -5.14 -1.92 10.38
CA CYS A 40 -5.96 -0.75 10.70
C CYS A 40 -7.46 -1.09 10.70
N ALA A 41 -7.88 -2.00 9.82
CA ALA A 41 -9.27 -2.41 9.67
C ALA A 41 -9.86 -3.04 10.94
N ALA A 42 -9.04 -3.63 11.81
CA ALA A 42 -9.47 -4.21 13.08
C ALA A 42 -10.23 -3.21 13.97
N CYS A 43 -9.90 -1.92 13.90
CA CYS A 43 -10.55 -0.86 14.66
C CYS A 43 -11.32 0.13 13.76
N HIS A 44 -10.81 0.39 12.56
CA HIS A 44 -11.37 1.38 11.63
C HIS A 44 -12.35 0.82 10.61
N GLY A 45 -12.71 -0.46 10.75
CA GLY A 45 -13.67 -1.15 9.88
C GLY A 45 -13.03 -1.71 8.60
N THR A 46 -13.71 -2.67 8.00
CA THR A 46 -13.26 -3.34 6.76
C THR A 46 -12.96 -2.30 5.69
N ASP A 47 -11.79 -2.40 5.08
CA ASP A 47 -11.28 -1.43 4.10
C ASP A 47 -11.27 0.03 4.60
N GLY A 48 -11.26 0.22 5.92
CA GLY A 48 -11.29 1.55 6.53
C GLY A 48 -12.66 2.22 6.55
N TYR A 49 -13.74 1.48 6.31
CA TYR A 49 -15.11 1.97 6.46
C TYR A 49 -15.63 1.68 7.87
N SER A 50 -15.54 2.64 8.75
CA SER A 50 -16.02 2.49 10.11
C SER A 50 -17.56 2.48 10.16
N GLU A 51 -18.10 1.53 10.88
CA GLU A 51 -19.55 1.44 11.17
C GLU A 51 -19.88 1.89 12.60
N GLY A 52 -18.88 2.42 13.35
CA GLY A 52 -19.02 2.79 14.74
C GLY A 52 -18.28 4.07 15.12
N GLY A 53 -17.87 4.17 16.38
CA GLY A 53 -17.27 5.39 16.96
C GLY A 53 -15.84 5.72 16.49
N MET A 54 -15.20 4.87 15.68
CA MET A 54 -13.89 5.14 15.13
C MET A 54 -14.00 5.95 13.83
N ALA A 55 -12.98 6.74 13.52
CA ALA A 55 -12.94 7.48 12.25
C ALA A 55 -12.79 6.53 11.06
N SER A 56 -13.55 6.75 9.99
CA SER A 56 -13.29 6.08 8.72
C SER A 56 -11.99 6.57 8.11
N LEU A 57 -11.24 5.66 7.46
CA LEU A 57 -9.98 5.96 6.78
C LEU A 57 -10.16 6.04 5.26
N ALA A 58 -11.10 5.27 4.71
CA ALA A 58 -11.38 5.23 3.28
C ALA A 58 -11.77 6.61 2.74
N GLY A 59 -11.17 7.00 1.63
CA GLY A 59 -11.43 8.27 0.95
C GLY A 59 -10.94 9.51 1.69
N GLN A 60 -10.19 9.36 2.79
CA GLN A 60 -9.61 10.48 3.51
C GLN A 60 -8.46 11.11 2.71
N ASN A 61 -8.20 12.40 2.97
CA ASN A 61 -7.09 13.09 2.35
C ASN A 61 -5.75 12.48 2.80
N LYS A 62 -4.89 12.09 1.83
CA LYS A 62 -3.59 11.47 2.10
C LYS A 62 -2.72 12.32 3.02
N ALA A 63 -2.58 13.61 2.73
CA ALA A 63 -1.70 14.50 3.49
C ALA A 63 -2.19 14.70 4.93
N GLU A 64 -3.50 14.78 5.13
CA GLU A 64 -4.09 14.87 6.47
C GLU A 64 -3.89 13.58 7.28
N MET A 65 -3.97 12.42 6.65
CA MET A 65 -3.69 11.14 7.33
C MET A 65 -2.23 11.05 7.75
N ILE A 66 -1.30 11.38 6.86
CA ILE A 66 0.14 11.41 7.17
C ILE A 66 0.41 12.36 8.35
N LYS A 67 -0.15 13.57 8.30
CA LYS A 67 -0.03 14.55 9.38
C LYS A 67 -0.52 14.00 10.70
N LYS A 68 -1.74 13.44 10.74
CA LYS A 68 -2.33 12.87 11.95
C LYS A 68 -1.49 11.72 12.51
N MET A 69 -1.02 10.82 11.67
CA MET A 69 -0.17 9.70 12.09
C MET A 69 1.15 10.18 12.69
N ASN A 70 1.77 11.19 12.11
CA ASN A 70 2.99 11.80 12.65
C ASN A 70 2.74 12.57 13.95
N GLU A 71 1.61 13.23 14.07
CA GLU A 71 1.20 13.89 15.32
C GLU A 71 0.98 12.88 16.45
N TYR A 72 0.38 11.72 16.17
CA TYR A 72 0.28 10.62 17.15
C TYR A 72 1.67 10.06 17.49
N LYS A 73 2.51 9.80 16.50
CA LYS A 73 3.87 9.26 16.66
C LYS A 73 4.75 10.13 17.55
N THR A 74 4.61 11.45 17.41
CA THR A 74 5.37 12.46 18.18
C THR A 74 4.70 12.89 19.49
N GLY A 75 3.50 12.40 19.78
CA GLY A 75 2.74 12.78 20.97
C GLY A 75 2.04 14.13 20.91
N LYS A 76 2.07 14.82 19.77
CA LYS A 76 1.36 16.10 19.58
C LYS A 76 -0.16 15.94 19.60
N ARG A 77 -0.66 14.78 19.20
CA ARG A 77 -2.08 14.45 19.18
C ARG A 77 -2.39 13.43 20.25
N VAL A 78 -3.35 13.75 21.10
CA VAL A 78 -3.84 12.83 22.14
C VAL A 78 -4.69 11.73 21.50
N ALA A 79 -4.46 10.50 21.92
CA ALA A 79 -5.24 9.34 21.50
C ALA A 79 -5.20 8.26 22.59
N THR A 80 -6.17 7.35 22.58
CA THR A 80 -6.20 6.20 23.48
C THR A 80 -5.13 5.17 23.13
N ILE A 81 -4.95 4.87 21.83
CA ILE A 81 -4.03 3.82 21.34
C ILE A 81 -3.18 4.25 20.15
N MET A 82 -3.66 5.18 19.29
CA MET A 82 -2.98 5.54 18.06
C MET A 82 -1.57 6.08 18.27
N HIS A 83 -1.29 6.73 19.40
CA HIS A 83 0.05 7.19 19.77
C HIS A 83 1.06 6.04 19.96
N GLN A 84 0.62 4.84 20.28
CA GLN A 84 1.47 3.64 20.33
C GLN A 84 1.54 2.95 18.98
N LEU A 85 0.39 2.76 18.31
CA LEU A 85 0.34 2.07 17.02
C LEU A 85 1.17 2.78 15.94
N SER A 86 1.11 4.12 15.91
CA SER A 86 1.84 4.91 14.90
C SER A 86 3.36 4.79 15.02
N LYS A 87 3.89 4.50 16.21
CA LYS A 87 5.34 4.27 16.40
C LYS A 87 5.84 2.99 15.75
N GLY A 88 4.96 2.04 15.48
CA GLY A 88 5.29 0.78 14.81
C GLY A 88 5.51 0.90 13.31
N TYR A 89 5.30 2.08 12.70
CA TYR A 89 5.42 2.31 11.28
C TYR A 89 6.51 3.33 10.96
N THR A 90 7.26 3.10 9.88
CA THR A 90 8.16 4.11 9.32
C THR A 90 7.36 5.21 8.62
N ASP A 91 8.01 6.32 8.29
CA ASP A 91 7.34 7.43 7.61
C ASP A 91 6.91 7.02 6.19
N GLU A 92 7.71 6.19 5.51
CA GLU A 92 7.36 5.60 4.20
C GLU A 92 6.16 4.66 4.29
N GLN A 93 6.07 3.85 5.34
CA GLN A 93 4.92 2.97 5.57
C GLN A 93 3.66 3.79 5.84
N ILE A 94 3.75 4.84 6.65
CA ILE A 94 2.66 5.77 6.90
C ILE A 94 2.18 6.42 5.60
N GLU A 95 3.12 6.84 4.74
CA GLU A 95 2.78 7.41 3.43
C GLU A 95 2.05 6.40 2.54
N GLN A 96 2.54 5.17 2.45
CA GLN A 96 1.96 4.12 1.62
C GLN A 96 0.58 3.68 2.11
N ILE A 97 0.40 3.52 3.42
CA ILE A 97 -0.90 3.21 4.03
C ILE A 97 -1.89 4.35 3.79
N SER A 98 -1.45 5.60 3.96
CA SER A 98 -2.29 6.77 3.72
C SER A 98 -2.70 6.89 2.25
N ALA A 99 -1.79 6.59 1.31
CA ALA A 99 -2.11 6.56 -0.10
C ALA A 99 -3.12 5.46 -0.44
N TYR A 100 -3.00 4.28 0.18
CA TYR A 100 -3.93 3.18 0.01
C TYR A 100 -5.36 3.57 0.40
N PHE A 101 -5.56 4.09 1.62
CA PHE A 101 -6.90 4.49 2.07
C PHE A 101 -7.45 5.70 1.32
N ALA A 102 -6.60 6.65 0.93
CA ALA A 102 -7.02 7.81 0.14
C ALA A 102 -7.53 7.43 -1.26
N ALA A 103 -7.03 6.33 -1.83
CA ALA A 103 -7.47 5.81 -3.13
C ALA A 103 -8.80 5.06 -3.08
N LEU A 104 -9.29 4.69 -1.89
CA LEU A 104 -10.59 4.05 -1.75
C LEU A 104 -11.72 5.10 -1.86
N PRO A 105 -12.92 4.71 -2.34
CA PRO A 105 -14.07 5.60 -2.33
C PRO A 105 -14.39 6.08 -0.90
N ALA A 106 -14.83 7.32 -0.74
CA ALA A 106 -15.19 7.87 0.58
C ALA A 106 -16.42 7.19 1.21
N GLN A 107 -17.23 6.54 0.41
CA GLN A 107 -18.39 5.77 0.85
C GLN A 107 -18.24 4.29 0.48
N LYS A 108 -18.66 3.41 1.37
CA LYS A 108 -18.66 1.97 1.12
C LYS A 108 -19.47 1.66 -0.15
N PRO A 109 -18.90 0.96 -1.13
CA PRO A 109 -19.65 0.57 -2.31
C PRO A 109 -20.88 -0.26 -1.93
N VAL A 110 -22.06 0.16 -2.38
CA VAL A 110 -23.28 -0.61 -2.18
C VAL A 110 -23.21 -1.85 -3.08
N ALA A 111 -23.30 -3.03 -2.48
CA ALA A 111 -23.39 -4.26 -3.25
C ALA A 111 -24.64 -4.16 -4.16
N LYS A 112 -24.43 -4.20 -5.47
CA LYS A 112 -25.55 -4.30 -6.41
C LYS A 112 -26.19 -5.66 -6.18
N THR A 113 -27.30 -5.70 -5.48
CA THR A 113 -28.19 -6.87 -5.45
C THR A 113 -28.66 -7.14 -6.87
N LYS A 114 -28.32 -8.34 -7.36
CA LYS A 114 -28.67 -8.83 -8.68
C LYS A 114 -30.05 -9.46 -8.60
#